data_14b4e70fca233a9b55aa84c74a75ebe7
#
_entry.id   14b4e70fca233a9b55aa84c74a75ebe7
#
_cell.length_a   1.000
_cell.length_b   1.000
_cell.length_c   1.000
_cell.angle_alpha   90.00
_cell.angle_beta   90.00
_cell.angle_gamma   90.00
#
_symmetry.space_group_name_H-M   'P 1'
#
loop_
_entity.id
_entity.type
_entity.pdbx_description
1 polymer ?
#
loop_
_entity_poly.entity_id
_entity_poly.type
_entity_poly.pdbx_seq_one_letter_code
_entity_poly.pdbx_strand_id
1 'polypeptide(L)'
;MSTKTITHWQKGQQFKSYHGKNEIKIDGKREDGFGAKALVLSAIAACSGIDIVDILSKMRVDFSDLEIETEAEQTEDHPRVFKDVFVTYKVRTDKSNADKVKKAIDLSLDKYCGVSAMLKKNSPIHYKLQIL
;
A
#
# COMPACT_ATOMS: atom_id res chain seq x y z
N MET A 1 10.03 19.22 7.60
CA MET A 1 10.09 17.81 8.03
C MET A 1 10.53 16.94 6.84
N SER A 2 11.49 16.08 7.05
CA SER A 2 11.99 15.22 5.97
C SER A 2 11.95 13.74 6.38
N THR A 3 11.80 12.87 5.37
CA THR A 3 11.88 11.43 5.54
C THR A 3 13.13 10.96 4.79
N LYS A 4 13.92 10.12 5.44
CA LYS A 4 15.20 9.66 4.87
C LYS A 4 15.34 8.16 5.02
N THR A 5 15.75 7.49 3.97
CA THR A 5 16.15 6.10 4.00
C THR A 5 17.58 5.97 3.49
N ILE A 6 18.24 4.91 3.91
CA ILE A 6 19.61 4.58 3.43
C ILE A 6 19.57 3.17 2.87
N THR A 7 20.00 3.00 1.63
CA THR A 7 19.95 1.70 0.95
C THR A 7 21.36 1.26 0.57
N HIS A 8 21.76 0.08 1.06
CA HIS A 8 23.08 -0.50 0.84
C HIS A 8 23.00 -1.72 -0.07
N TRP A 9 23.85 -1.73 -1.07
CA TRP A 9 24.06 -2.91 -1.90
C TRP A 9 24.77 -4.01 -1.09
N GLN A 10 24.30 -5.24 -1.22
CA GLN A 10 24.87 -6.40 -0.56
C GLN A 10 25.69 -7.24 -1.55
N LYS A 11 25.02 -7.79 -2.54
CA LYS A 11 25.62 -8.59 -3.61
C LYS A 11 24.59 -8.75 -4.73
N GLY A 12 25.03 -9.02 -5.95
CA GLY A 12 24.11 -9.23 -7.09
C GLY A 12 23.14 -8.07 -7.23
N GLN A 13 21.83 -8.35 -7.09
CA GLN A 13 20.79 -7.35 -7.10
C GLN A 13 20.11 -7.21 -5.73
N GLN A 14 20.80 -7.64 -4.68
CA GLN A 14 20.30 -7.61 -3.31
C GLN A 14 20.75 -6.35 -2.59
N PHE A 15 19.79 -5.70 -1.95
CA PHE A 15 20.01 -4.49 -1.15
C PHE A 15 19.31 -4.62 0.19
N LYS A 16 19.77 -3.87 1.16
CA LYS A 16 19.05 -3.64 2.42
C LYS A 16 18.76 -2.15 2.53
N SER A 17 17.53 -1.82 2.87
CA SER A 17 17.12 -0.44 3.07
C SER A 17 16.74 -0.22 4.52
N TYR A 18 17.18 0.91 5.06
CA TYR A 18 17.01 1.26 6.46
C TYR A 18 16.21 2.55 6.59
N HIS A 19 15.25 2.54 7.50
CA HIS A 19 14.56 3.74 7.96
C HIS A 19 14.76 3.80 9.48
N GLY A 20 15.72 4.65 9.91
CA GLY A 20 16.20 4.59 11.27
C GLY A 20 16.84 3.23 11.55
N LYS A 21 16.37 2.53 12.58
CA LYS A 21 16.84 1.19 12.94
C LYS A 21 16.07 0.07 12.23
N ASN A 22 15.05 0.39 11.47
CA ASN A 22 14.20 -0.61 10.80
C ASN A 22 14.78 -0.97 9.44
N GLU A 23 14.66 -2.23 9.08
CA GLU A 23 15.31 -2.78 7.90
C GLU A 23 14.33 -3.55 7.03
N ILE A 24 14.47 -3.44 5.71
CA ILE A 24 13.79 -4.30 4.75
C ILE A 24 14.80 -4.82 3.73
N LYS A 25 14.52 -6.02 3.21
CA LYS A 25 15.32 -6.65 2.18
C LYS A 25 14.71 -6.40 0.81
N ILE A 26 15.55 -6.06 -0.16
CA ILE A 26 15.17 -5.80 -1.53
C ILE A 26 16.01 -6.70 -2.45
N ASP A 27 15.37 -7.35 -3.41
CA ASP A 27 16.06 -8.20 -4.37
C ASP A 27 15.43 -8.04 -5.76
N GLY A 28 16.22 -7.58 -6.71
CA GLY A 28 15.78 -7.44 -8.09
C GLY A 28 15.30 -8.75 -8.70
N LYS A 29 15.83 -9.89 -8.21
CA LYS A 29 15.38 -11.24 -8.63
C LYS A 29 14.21 -11.76 -7.82
N ARG A 30 13.81 -11.07 -6.77
CA ARG A 30 12.66 -11.40 -5.89
C ARG A 30 12.77 -12.77 -5.22
N GLU A 31 13.99 -13.23 -4.97
CA GLU A 31 14.25 -14.50 -4.29
C GLU A 31 14.39 -14.31 -2.77
N ASP A 32 15.11 -13.26 -2.36
CA ASP A 32 15.37 -12.98 -0.94
C ASP A 32 15.07 -11.52 -0.62
N GLY A 33 13.92 -11.07 -0.99
CA GLY A 33 13.48 -9.70 -0.72
C GLY A 33 12.40 -9.25 -1.71
N PHE A 34 11.88 -8.06 -1.47
CA PHE A 34 10.90 -7.43 -2.33
C PHE A 34 11.56 -6.93 -3.62
N GLY A 35 10.85 -7.02 -4.73
CA GLY A 35 11.19 -6.21 -5.90
C GLY A 35 10.93 -4.74 -5.58
N ALA A 36 11.66 -3.83 -6.21
CA ALA A 36 11.55 -2.40 -5.92
C ALA A 36 10.13 -1.86 -6.14
N LYS A 37 9.47 -2.25 -7.24
CA LYS A 37 8.11 -1.79 -7.51
C LYS A 37 7.07 -2.41 -6.58
N ALA A 38 7.32 -3.63 -6.08
CA ALA A 38 6.45 -4.22 -5.07
C ALA A 38 6.41 -3.38 -3.79
N LEU A 39 7.52 -2.72 -3.45
CA LEU A 39 7.55 -1.80 -2.30
C LEU A 39 6.61 -0.61 -2.50
N VAL A 40 6.47 -0.12 -3.72
CA VAL A 40 5.54 0.96 -4.02
C VAL A 40 4.10 0.52 -3.77
N LEU A 41 3.75 -0.72 -4.17
CA LEU A 41 2.43 -1.28 -3.91
C LEU A 41 2.19 -1.50 -2.41
N SER A 42 3.19 -2.00 -1.68
CA SER A 42 3.09 -2.14 -0.23
C SER A 42 2.95 -0.77 0.45
N ALA A 43 3.57 0.26 -0.10
CA ALA A 43 3.48 1.61 0.45
C ALA A 43 2.05 2.15 0.39
N ILE A 44 1.34 2.00 -0.73
CA ILE A 44 -0.05 2.45 -0.81
C ILE A 44 -0.96 1.62 0.09
N ALA A 45 -0.72 0.30 0.17
CA ALA A 45 -1.48 -0.57 1.07
C ALA A 45 -1.31 -0.13 2.52
N ALA A 46 -0.08 0.06 2.98
CA ALA A 46 0.19 0.45 4.36
C ALA A 46 -0.28 1.87 4.67
N CYS A 47 -0.03 2.81 3.78
CA CYS A 47 -0.42 4.21 3.98
C CYS A 47 -1.93 4.34 4.10
N SER A 48 -2.68 3.75 3.17
CA SER A 48 -4.14 3.75 3.26
C SER A 48 -4.64 2.91 4.43
N GLY A 49 -3.98 1.79 4.71
CA GLY A 49 -4.34 0.90 5.82
C GLY A 49 -4.24 1.59 7.17
N ILE A 50 -3.19 2.36 7.41
CA ILE A 50 -3.02 3.14 8.63
C ILE A 50 -4.19 4.11 8.81
N ASP A 51 -4.55 4.84 7.75
CA ASP A 51 -5.68 5.77 7.79
C ASP A 51 -6.98 5.03 8.12
N ILE A 52 -7.23 3.90 7.44
CA ILE A 52 -8.45 3.12 7.62
C ILE A 52 -8.59 2.63 9.05
N VAL A 53 -7.52 2.08 9.62
CA VAL A 53 -7.52 1.62 11.01
C VAL A 53 -7.85 2.77 11.96
N ASP A 54 -7.23 3.92 11.78
CA ASP A 54 -7.48 5.10 12.62
C ASP A 54 -8.92 5.60 12.48
N ILE A 55 -9.42 5.68 11.25
CA ILE A 55 -10.79 6.17 11.00
C ILE A 55 -11.82 5.19 11.58
N LEU A 56 -11.65 3.88 11.36
CA LEU A 56 -12.56 2.89 11.91
C LEU A 56 -12.56 2.90 13.44
N SER A 57 -11.41 3.10 14.07
CA SER A 57 -11.33 3.26 15.53
C SER A 57 -12.13 4.46 16.01
N LYS A 58 -12.02 5.60 15.33
CA LYS A 58 -12.79 6.81 15.67
C LYS A 58 -14.27 6.62 15.44
N MET A 59 -14.66 5.85 14.46
CA MET A 59 -16.07 5.50 14.17
C MET A 59 -16.59 4.42 15.14
N ARG A 60 -15.75 3.88 16.00
CA ARG A 60 -16.08 2.78 16.93
C ARG A 60 -16.59 1.53 16.20
N VAL A 61 -15.96 1.22 15.08
CA VAL A 61 -16.22 0.00 14.32
C VAL A 61 -15.28 -1.10 14.82
N ASP A 62 -15.86 -2.22 15.28
CA ASP A 62 -15.06 -3.40 15.63
C ASP A 62 -14.75 -4.18 14.36
N PHE A 63 -13.47 -4.48 14.16
CA PHE A 63 -13.02 -5.26 13.03
C PHE A 63 -11.81 -6.10 13.40
N SER A 64 -11.57 -7.12 12.61
CA SER A 64 -10.37 -7.94 12.70
C SER A 64 -9.93 -8.34 11.28
N ASP A 65 -8.74 -8.88 11.16
CA ASP A 65 -8.22 -9.42 9.90
C ASP A 65 -8.36 -8.46 8.71
N LEU A 66 -7.75 -7.30 8.82
CA LEU A 66 -7.65 -6.40 7.68
C LEU A 66 -6.49 -6.84 6.79
N GLU A 67 -6.82 -7.31 5.60
CA GLU A 67 -5.83 -7.68 4.58
C GLU A 67 -6.01 -6.75 3.38
N ILE A 68 -4.90 -6.29 2.83
CA ILE A 68 -4.91 -5.38 1.69
C ILE A 68 -4.07 -5.97 0.57
N GLU A 69 -4.70 -6.31 -0.55
CA GLU A 69 -4.00 -6.78 -1.74
C GLU A 69 -3.83 -5.63 -2.71
N THR A 70 -2.64 -5.50 -3.27
CA THR A 70 -2.36 -4.49 -4.28
C THR A 70 -1.76 -5.15 -5.51
N GLU A 71 -2.23 -4.74 -6.68
CA GLU A 71 -1.82 -5.31 -7.95
C GLU A 71 -1.79 -4.23 -9.03
N ALA A 72 -0.81 -4.30 -9.90
CA ALA A 72 -0.71 -3.40 -11.05
C ALA A 72 0.11 -4.02 -12.15
N GLU A 73 -0.30 -3.79 -13.40
CA GLU A 73 0.49 -4.15 -14.57
C GLU A 73 1.43 -3.00 -14.92
N GLN A 74 2.56 -3.33 -15.51
CA GLN A 74 3.54 -2.35 -16.00
C GLN A 74 3.33 -2.07 -17.47
N THR A 75 3.77 -0.89 -17.91
CA THR A 75 3.87 -0.58 -19.33
C THR A 75 4.95 -1.46 -19.97
N GLU A 76 4.86 -1.64 -21.28
CA GLU A 76 5.82 -2.50 -22.01
C GLU A 76 7.16 -1.83 -22.26
N ASP A 77 7.15 -0.54 -22.55
CA ASP A 77 8.35 0.22 -22.91
C ASP A 77 9.02 0.83 -21.67
N HIS A 78 10.35 0.94 -21.72
CA HIS A 78 11.10 1.62 -20.67
C HIS A 78 10.91 3.13 -20.74
N PRO A 79 10.84 3.82 -19.59
CA PRO A 79 10.79 3.24 -18.25
C PRO A 79 9.43 2.58 -18.00
N ARG A 80 9.48 1.37 -17.46
CA ARG A 80 8.26 0.61 -17.15
C ARG A 80 7.63 1.14 -15.88
N VAL A 81 6.48 1.77 -16.03
CA VAL A 81 5.70 2.32 -14.91
C VAL A 81 4.40 1.55 -14.75
N PHE A 82 3.75 1.69 -13.60
CA PHE A 82 2.45 1.06 -13.39
C PHE A 82 1.39 1.73 -14.28
N LYS A 83 0.53 0.91 -14.87
CA LYS A 83 -0.71 1.35 -15.50
C LYS A 83 -1.72 1.64 -14.39
N ASP A 84 -2.85 0.93 -14.36
CA ASP A 84 -3.84 1.05 -13.28
C ASP A 84 -3.39 0.27 -12.05
N VAL A 85 -3.63 0.82 -10.86
CA VAL A 85 -3.36 0.17 -9.59
C VAL A 85 -4.69 -0.29 -8.99
N PHE A 86 -4.77 -1.56 -8.64
CA PHE A 86 -5.95 -2.18 -8.05
C PHE A 86 -5.67 -2.53 -6.60
N VAL A 87 -6.52 -2.04 -5.69
CA VAL A 87 -6.38 -2.29 -4.26
C VAL A 87 -7.63 -3.01 -3.78
N THR A 88 -7.47 -4.17 -3.15
CA THR A 88 -8.59 -4.92 -2.58
C THR A 88 -8.44 -4.93 -1.06
N TYR A 89 -9.43 -4.35 -0.38
CA TYR A 89 -9.47 -4.34 1.09
C TYR A 89 -10.40 -5.46 1.56
N LYS A 90 -9.85 -6.37 2.34
CA LYS A 90 -10.59 -7.49 2.93
C LYS A 90 -10.62 -7.31 4.44
N VAL A 91 -11.77 -7.22 5.01
CA VAL A 91 -11.91 -6.95 6.44
C VAL A 91 -13.01 -7.83 7.05
N ARG A 92 -12.73 -8.35 8.24
CA ARG A 92 -13.70 -9.11 9.02
C ARG A 92 -14.40 -8.15 9.97
N THR A 93 -15.64 -7.87 9.70
CA THR A 93 -16.49 -7.01 10.53
C THR A 93 -17.96 -7.36 10.24
N ASP A 94 -18.86 -6.84 11.07
CA ASP A 94 -20.28 -7.00 10.82
C ASP A 94 -20.67 -6.34 9.49
N LYS A 95 -21.55 -6.99 8.73
CA LYS A 95 -21.99 -6.47 7.42
C LYS A 95 -22.66 -5.10 7.52
N SER A 96 -23.25 -4.78 8.67
CA SER A 96 -23.85 -3.47 8.91
C SER A 96 -22.84 -2.33 8.89
N ASN A 97 -21.55 -2.65 9.02
CA ASN A 97 -20.47 -1.67 9.00
C ASN A 97 -19.89 -1.41 7.59
N ALA A 98 -20.43 -2.06 6.56
CA ALA A 98 -19.90 -1.94 5.19
C ALA A 98 -19.80 -0.49 4.72
N ASP A 99 -20.84 0.33 4.95
CA ASP A 99 -20.83 1.74 4.54
C ASP A 99 -19.77 2.55 5.29
N LYS A 100 -19.55 2.26 6.57
CA LYS A 100 -18.52 2.93 7.37
C LYS A 100 -17.13 2.57 6.88
N VAL A 101 -16.89 1.31 6.54
CA VAL A 101 -15.60 0.86 5.99
C VAL A 101 -15.36 1.52 4.64
N LYS A 102 -16.37 1.53 3.77
CA LYS A 102 -16.27 2.21 2.48
C LYS A 102 -15.95 3.69 2.64
N LYS A 103 -16.59 4.36 3.58
CA LYS A 103 -16.32 5.77 3.86
C LYS A 103 -14.88 5.97 4.34
N ALA A 104 -14.37 5.08 5.18
CA ALA A 104 -12.99 5.14 5.66
C ALA A 104 -11.99 5.00 4.49
N ILE A 105 -12.24 4.07 3.58
CA ILE A 105 -11.41 3.88 2.38
C ILE A 105 -11.43 5.15 1.51
N ASP A 106 -12.62 5.67 1.23
CA ASP A 106 -12.78 6.86 0.39
C ASP A 106 -12.05 8.06 0.99
N LEU A 107 -12.18 8.27 2.30
CA LEU A 107 -11.48 9.34 3.01
C LEU A 107 -9.96 9.20 2.90
N SER A 108 -9.46 7.98 3.07
CA SER A 108 -8.03 7.73 2.95
C SER A 108 -7.52 8.03 1.55
N LEU A 109 -8.12 7.39 0.54
CA LEU A 109 -7.62 7.49 -0.83
C LEU A 109 -7.82 8.87 -1.44
N ASP A 110 -8.89 9.58 -1.06
CA ASP A 110 -9.21 10.88 -1.66
C ASP A 110 -8.60 12.06 -0.89
N LYS A 111 -8.31 11.89 0.40
CA LYS A 111 -7.92 13.03 1.24
C LYS A 111 -6.63 12.84 2.02
N TYR A 112 -6.40 11.67 2.63
CA TYR A 112 -5.32 11.53 3.62
C TYR A 112 -4.10 10.77 3.15
N CYS A 113 -4.24 9.78 2.26
CA CYS A 113 -3.11 8.94 1.85
C CYS A 113 -2.19 9.68 0.89
N GLY A 114 -1.02 10.13 1.40
CA GLY A 114 -0.03 10.83 0.58
C GLY A 114 0.54 9.96 -0.52
N VAL A 115 0.70 8.65 -0.28
CA VAL A 115 1.21 7.74 -1.30
C VAL A 115 0.23 7.61 -2.46
N SER A 116 -1.08 7.48 -2.18
CA SER A 116 -2.08 7.43 -3.26
C SER A 116 -2.11 8.74 -4.04
N ALA A 117 -1.95 9.87 -3.36
CA ALA A 117 -1.89 11.18 -4.02
C ALA A 117 -0.71 11.28 -5.00
N MET A 118 0.45 10.73 -4.61
CA MET A 118 1.62 10.67 -5.49
C MET A 118 1.40 9.72 -6.67
N LEU A 119 0.89 8.52 -6.41
CA LEU A 119 0.67 7.52 -7.45
C LEU A 119 -0.40 7.93 -8.45
N LYS A 120 -1.46 8.61 -8.01
CA LYS A 120 -2.54 9.09 -8.90
C LYS A 120 -2.06 9.99 -10.02
N LYS A 121 -0.94 10.66 -9.82
CA LYS A 121 -0.36 11.53 -10.86
C LYS A 121 0.09 10.76 -12.08
N ASN A 122 0.42 9.48 -11.91
CA ASN A 122 0.84 8.61 -13.00
C ASN A 122 -0.18 7.51 -13.30
N SER A 123 -0.81 6.93 -12.28
CA SER A 123 -1.61 5.71 -12.39
C SER A 123 -2.97 5.87 -11.72
N PRO A 124 -4.07 5.59 -12.43
CA PRO A 124 -5.38 5.54 -11.79
C PRO A 124 -5.40 4.46 -10.70
N ILE A 125 -6.09 4.75 -9.59
CA ILE A 125 -6.22 3.83 -8.47
C ILE A 125 -7.68 3.41 -8.37
N HIS A 126 -7.91 2.09 -8.34
CA HIS A 126 -9.23 1.48 -8.21
C HIS A 126 -9.24 0.60 -6.97
N TYR A 127 -10.36 0.52 -6.27
CA TYR A 127 -10.43 -0.37 -5.13
C TYR A 127 -11.69 -1.22 -5.12
N LYS A 128 -11.60 -2.33 -4.39
CA LYS A 128 -12.72 -3.21 -4.04
C LYS A 128 -12.73 -3.42 -2.55
N LEU A 129 -13.91 -3.61 -1.98
CA LEU A 129 -14.08 -3.96 -0.57
C LEU A 129 -14.75 -5.32 -0.48
N GLN A 130 -14.18 -6.20 0.34
CA GLN A 130 -14.77 -7.49 0.68
C GLN A 130 -14.95 -7.56 2.19
N ILE A 131 -16.18 -7.72 2.65
CA ILE A 131 -16.47 -8.00 4.05
C ILE A 131 -16.43 -9.52 4.22
N LEU A 132 -15.56 -9.96 5.10
CA LEU A 132 -15.35 -11.38 5.36
C LEU A 132 -16.35 -11.94 6.38
#